data_15cbdcf9a4eb0cdbc259902622680d29
#
_entry.id   15cbdcf9a4eb0cdbc259902622680d29
#
_cell.length_a   1.000
_cell.length_b   1.000
_cell.length_c   1.000
_cell.angle_alpha   90.00
_cell.angle_beta   90.00
_cell.angle_gamma   90.00
#
_symmetry.space_group_name_H-M   'P 1'
#
loop_
_entity.id
_entity.type
_entity.pdbx_description
1 polymer ?
#
loop_
_entity_poly.entity_id
_entity_poly.type
_entity_poly.pdbx_seq_one_letter_code
_entity_poly.pdbx_strand_id
1 'polypeptide(L)'
;MVNLRLQMNRIATVGMVLTLAGAQAVAPVAGATAKPASERISELRVIDRARVENLQRWVSAGHADWCKDARLVAAEELKRLAADFVDDATELTALNIGESSDGSNRAKKLTFEWTPPDGRATYRVTVERFEWLLPIAGDAEAVVWVPTATEIQIHK
;
A
#
# COMPACT_ATOMS: atom_id res chain seq x y z
N MET A 1 7.80 9.79 -36.16
CA MET A 1 8.91 9.63 -35.19
C MET A 1 8.85 10.81 -34.24
N VAL A 2 8.32 10.65 -33.04
CA VAL A 2 8.25 11.72 -32.03
C VAL A 2 9.00 11.21 -30.78
N ASN A 3 10.13 11.87 -30.49
CA ASN A 3 10.96 11.61 -29.33
C ASN A 3 10.32 12.23 -28.09
N LEU A 4 9.84 11.40 -27.18
CA LEU A 4 9.38 11.83 -25.86
C LEU A 4 10.57 11.78 -24.87
N ARG A 5 11.18 12.95 -24.61
CA ARG A 5 12.21 13.10 -23.57
C ARG A 5 11.56 13.04 -22.20
N LEU A 6 11.95 12.05 -21.40
CA LEU A 6 11.69 12.02 -19.96
C LEU A 6 12.42 13.20 -19.29
N GLN A 7 11.67 14.09 -18.66
CA GLN A 7 12.22 15.05 -17.71
C GLN A 7 12.23 14.42 -16.30
N MET A 8 13.42 14.17 -15.79
CA MET A 8 13.66 13.80 -14.40
C MET A 8 13.48 15.04 -13.50
N ASN A 9 12.45 15.07 -12.67
CA ASN A 9 12.29 16.09 -11.64
C ASN A 9 13.18 15.75 -10.43
N ARG A 10 14.08 16.70 -10.13
CA ARG A 10 14.99 16.67 -8.98
C ARG A 10 14.21 16.94 -7.70
N ILE A 11 14.33 16.03 -6.73
CA ILE A 11 13.79 16.19 -5.38
C ILE A 11 14.72 17.11 -4.60
N ALA A 12 14.17 18.19 -4.04
CA ALA A 12 14.87 19.14 -3.19
C ALA A 12 15.09 18.54 -1.79
N THR A 13 16.35 18.53 -1.37
CA THR A 13 16.79 18.13 -0.03
C THR A 13 16.43 19.21 1.00
N VAL A 14 15.57 18.90 1.95
CA VAL A 14 15.31 19.76 3.12
C VAL A 14 16.30 19.42 4.22
N GLY A 15 17.11 20.40 4.59
CA GLY A 15 18.14 20.30 5.62
C GLY A 15 17.55 20.17 7.03
N MET A 16 18.09 19.24 7.81
CA MET A 16 17.79 19.01 9.22
C MET A 16 18.80 19.76 10.07
N VAL A 17 18.31 20.71 10.87
CA VAL A 17 19.14 21.43 11.87
C VAL A 17 19.21 20.57 13.13
N LEU A 18 20.44 20.17 13.51
CA LEU A 18 20.75 19.48 14.76
C LEU A 18 21.09 20.52 15.85
N THR A 19 20.28 20.61 16.89
CA THR A 19 20.64 21.32 18.12
C THR A 19 21.16 20.33 19.16
N LEU A 20 22.46 20.48 19.52
CA LEU A 20 23.08 19.81 20.66
C LEU A 20 22.86 20.62 21.92
N ALA A 21 22.35 20.03 22.99
CA ALA A 21 22.62 20.50 24.37
C ALA A 21 22.33 19.40 25.40
N GLY A 22 23.28 19.17 26.32
CA GLY A 22 23.03 18.66 27.67
C GLY A 22 23.53 17.24 27.97
N ALA A 23 24.80 17.14 28.41
CA ALA A 23 25.33 15.96 29.07
C ALA A 23 24.77 15.85 30.49
N GLN A 24 24.11 14.72 30.82
CA GLN A 24 23.97 14.24 32.20
C GLN A 24 24.33 12.76 32.23
N ALA A 25 25.37 12.47 33.01
CA ALA A 25 25.80 11.12 33.27
C ALA A 25 24.84 10.43 34.24
N VAL A 26 24.18 9.35 33.78
CA VAL A 26 23.46 8.41 34.62
C VAL A 26 24.09 7.04 34.42
N ALA A 27 24.35 6.38 35.57
CA ALA A 27 25.00 5.08 35.71
C ALA A 27 24.33 3.95 34.88
N PRO A 28 25.09 2.93 34.45
CA PRO A 28 24.57 1.85 33.67
C PRO A 28 23.68 0.94 34.53
N VAL A 29 22.38 0.95 34.27
CA VAL A 29 21.47 -0.12 34.69
C VAL A 29 21.65 -1.27 33.71
N ALA A 30 22.19 -2.37 34.20
CA ALA A 30 22.37 -3.61 33.45
C ALA A 30 21.02 -4.20 33.02
N GLY A 31 20.96 -4.64 31.76
CA GLY A 31 20.09 -5.76 31.34
C GLY A 31 18.68 -5.44 30.90
N ALA A 32 18.51 -4.57 29.90
CA ALA A 32 17.39 -4.72 28.99
C ALA A 32 17.97 -4.99 27.59
N THR A 33 17.88 -6.23 27.13
CA THR A 33 18.10 -6.58 25.74
C THR A 33 17.01 -5.85 24.93
N ALA A 34 17.36 -4.68 24.41
CA ALA A 34 16.49 -3.95 23.50
C ALA A 34 16.21 -4.88 22.30
N LYS A 35 14.95 -5.33 22.19
CA LYS A 35 14.47 -5.99 20.97
C LYS A 35 14.87 -5.10 19.79
N PRO A 36 15.53 -5.64 18.77
CA PRO A 36 15.97 -4.82 17.64
C PRO A 36 14.77 -4.04 17.11
N ALA A 37 14.92 -2.71 17.00
CA ALA A 37 13.88 -1.83 16.54
C ALA A 37 13.55 -2.19 15.08
N SER A 38 12.36 -2.71 14.83
CA SER A 38 11.87 -2.91 13.46
C SER A 38 11.66 -1.54 12.83
N GLU A 39 12.23 -1.32 11.67
CA GLU A 39 12.03 -0.12 10.89
C GLU A 39 10.74 -0.27 10.08
N ARG A 40 9.87 0.75 10.13
CA ARG A 40 8.58 0.76 9.42
C ARG A 40 8.56 1.94 8.46
N ILE A 41 8.31 1.65 7.18
CA ILE A 41 8.14 2.63 6.13
C ILE A 41 6.69 2.54 5.67
N SER A 42 5.96 3.66 5.70
CA SER A 42 4.56 3.72 5.29
C SER A 42 4.37 4.82 4.26
N GLU A 43 3.67 4.51 3.18
CA GLU A 43 3.31 5.45 2.13
C GLU A 43 1.78 5.48 1.96
N LEU A 44 1.19 6.66 2.07
CA LEU A 44 -0.21 6.92 1.71
C LEU A 44 -0.26 7.48 0.30
N ARG A 45 -1.16 6.96 -0.52
CA ARG A 45 -1.34 7.43 -1.88
C ARG A 45 -2.37 8.54 -1.97
N VAL A 46 -2.01 9.59 -2.67
CA VAL A 46 -2.98 10.61 -3.08
C VAL A 46 -3.84 10.01 -4.18
N ILE A 47 -5.14 9.95 -3.94
CA ILE A 47 -6.10 9.39 -4.89
C ILE A 47 -6.51 10.47 -5.89
N ASP A 48 -6.09 10.30 -7.14
CA ASP A 48 -6.56 11.10 -8.27
C ASP A 48 -7.94 10.58 -8.71
N ARG A 49 -8.98 11.30 -8.31
CA ARG A 49 -10.37 10.92 -8.60
C ARG A 49 -10.63 10.75 -10.08
N ALA A 50 -10.18 11.67 -10.92
CA ALA A 50 -10.41 11.62 -12.37
C ALA A 50 -9.77 10.38 -13.00
N ARG A 51 -8.56 10.02 -12.56
CA ARG A 51 -7.85 8.82 -12.99
C ARG A 51 -8.61 7.55 -12.60
N VAL A 52 -9.11 7.48 -11.36
CA VAL A 52 -9.86 6.33 -10.87
C VAL A 52 -11.21 6.19 -11.56
N GLU A 53 -11.93 7.29 -11.83
CA GLU A 53 -13.15 7.28 -12.63
C GLU A 53 -12.90 6.78 -14.07
N ASN A 54 -11.79 7.17 -14.69
CA ASN A 54 -11.41 6.68 -16.02
C ASN A 54 -11.09 5.18 -15.99
N LEU A 55 -10.39 4.69 -14.95
CA LEU A 55 -10.16 3.27 -14.74
C LEU A 55 -11.50 2.51 -14.61
N GLN A 56 -12.44 3.03 -13.81
CA GLN A 56 -13.76 2.40 -13.66
C GLN A 56 -14.50 2.31 -15.00
N ARG A 57 -14.51 3.38 -15.80
CA ARG A 57 -15.15 3.36 -17.15
C ARG A 57 -14.51 2.32 -18.04
N TRP A 58 -13.18 2.21 -18.01
CA TRP A 58 -12.44 1.24 -18.81
C TRP A 58 -12.76 -0.22 -18.39
N VAL A 59 -12.84 -0.48 -17.08
CA VAL A 59 -13.24 -1.79 -16.55
C VAL A 59 -14.71 -2.10 -16.85
N SER A 60 -15.60 -1.10 -16.76
CA SER A 60 -17.02 -1.25 -17.11
C SER A 60 -17.24 -1.54 -18.60
N ALA A 61 -16.27 -1.17 -19.46
CA ALA A 61 -16.23 -1.52 -20.88
C ALA A 61 -15.68 -2.94 -21.17
N GLY A 62 -15.41 -3.73 -20.12
CA GLY A 62 -14.95 -5.13 -20.23
C GLY A 62 -13.44 -5.29 -20.31
N HIS A 63 -12.66 -4.28 -19.91
CA HIS A 63 -11.20 -4.35 -19.84
C HIS A 63 -10.73 -4.55 -18.40
N ALA A 64 -9.58 -5.22 -18.22
CA ALA A 64 -8.89 -5.36 -16.92
C ALA A 64 -9.81 -5.82 -15.77
N ASP A 65 -10.60 -6.85 -15.96
CA ASP A 65 -11.53 -7.40 -14.96
C ASP A 65 -10.85 -7.74 -13.62
N TRP A 66 -9.57 -7.99 -13.63
CA TRP A 66 -8.77 -8.24 -12.42
C TRP A 66 -8.81 -7.05 -11.42
N CYS A 67 -9.10 -5.82 -11.88
CA CYS A 67 -9.28 -4.66 -11.00
C CYS A 67 -10.50 -4.78 -10.07
N LYS A 68 -11.41 -5.73 -10.33
CA LYS A 68 -12.55 -6.04 -9.46
C LYS A 68 -12.18 -6.99 -8.32
N ASP A 69 -11.00 -7.61 -8.38
CA ASP A 69 -10.48 -8.51 -7.37
C ASP A 69 -9.43 -7.80 -6.51
N ALA A 70 -9.74 -7.62 -5.21
CA ALA A 70 -8.86 -6.93 -4.26
C ALA A 70 -7.49 -7.58 -4.14
N ARG A 71 -7.43 -8.91 -4.19
CA ARG A 71 -6.20 -9.68 -4.03
C ARG A 71 -5.29 -9.52 -5.24
N LEU A 72 -5.85 -9.56 -6.44
CA LEU A 72 -5.09 -9.33 -7.67
C LEU A 72 -4.55 -7.90 -7.75
N VAL A 73 -5.34 -6.91 -7.32
CA VAL A 73 -4.88 -5.52 -7.23
C VAL A 73 -3.74 -5.36 -6.22
N ALA A 74 -3.84 -6.03 -5.05
CA ALA A 74 -2.76 -6.01 -4.06
C ALA A 74 -1.50 -6.72 -4.57
N ALA A 75 -1.63 -7.84 -5.29
CA ALA A 75 -0.52 -8.55 -5.90
C ALA A 75 0.21 -7.69 -6.94
N GLU A 76 -0.53 -7.00 -7.80
CA GLU A 76 0.05 -6.10 -8.81
C GLU A 76 0.83 -4.94 -8.15
N GLU A 77 0.34 -4.43 -7.02
CA GLU A 77 1.05 -3.42 -6.25
C GLU A 77 2.31 -3.97 -5.61
N LEU A 78 2.29 -5.21 -5.10
CA LEU A 78 3.45 -5.88 -4.50
C LEU A 78 4.57 -6.13 -5.50
N LYS A 79 4.27 -6.48 -6.76
CA LYS A 79 5.28 -6.58 -7.84
C LYS A 79 6.09 -5.30 -7.99
N ARG A 80 5.46 -4.16 -7.77
CA ARG A 80 6.12 -2.86 -7.83
C ARG A 80 7.02 -2.59 -6.62
N LEU A 81 6.66 -3.13 -5.45
CA LEU A 81 7.34 -2.85 -4.18
C LEU A 81 8.44 -3.85 -3.85
N ALA A 82 8.24 -5.11 -4.20
CA ALA A 82 9.11 -6.21 -3.83
C ALA A 82 9.57 -6.96 -5.09
N ALA A 83 10.87 -6.85 -5.42
CA ALA A 83 11.44 -7.50 -6.60
C ALA A 83 11.37 -9.03 -6.54
N ASP A 84 11.30 -9.57 -5.31
CA ASP A 84 11.28 -11.01 -5.05
C ASP A 84 9.85 -11.59 -5.05
N PHE A 85 8.83 -10.74 -5.17
CA PHE A 85 7.45 -11.19 -5.25
C PHE A 85 7.22 -11.88 -6.60
N VAL A 86 7.09 -13.20 -6.55
CA VAL A 86 6.64 -14.00 -7.70
C VAL A 86 5.14 -13.89 -7.75
N ASP A 87 4.58 -13.50 -8.88
CA ASP A 87 3.17 -13.17 -9.13
C ASP A 87 2.18 -14.30 -8.76
N ASP A 88 2.14 -14.64 -7.50
CA ASP A 88 1.18 -15.56 -6.92
C ASP A 88 0.32 -14.86 -5.87
N ALA A 89 -0.86 -14.40 -6.30
CA ALA A 89 -1.81 -13.77 -5.43
C ALA A 89 -2.30 -14.70 -4.29
N THR A 90 -2.09 -16.01 -4.39
CA THR A 90 -2.48 -16.98 -3.34
C THR A 90 -1.58 -16.90 -2.11
N GLU A 91 -0.35 -16.40 -2.25
CA GLU A 91 0.59 -16.19 -1.14
C GLU A 91 0.17 -15.02 -0.21
N LEU A 92 -0.75 -14.18 -0.66
CA LEU A 92 -1.20 -13.03 0.12
C LEU A 92 -2.12 -13.46 1.26
N THR A 93 -1.80 -13.04 2.47
CA THR A 93 -2.66 -13.19 3.64
C THR A 93 -3.55 -11.95 3.80
N ALA A 94 -4.86 -12.15 3.79
CA ALA A 94 -5.79 -11.04 4.09
C ALA A 94 -5.74 -10.74 5.59
N LEU A 95 -5.37 -9.51 5.94
CA LEU A 95 -5.42 -8.99 7.31
C LEU A 95 -6.69 -8.14 7.43
N ASN A 96 -7.60 -8.55 8.30
CA ASN A 96 -8.81 -7.79 8.63
C ASN A 96 -9.62 -7.28 7.43
N ILE A 97 -10.72 -7.92 7.25
CA ILE A 97 -11.86 -7.36 6.57
C ILE A 97 -12.42 -6.30 7.53
N GLY A 98 -12.16 -5.03 7.25
CA GLY A 98 -12.83 -3.95 7.99
C GLY A 98 -14.33 -4.17 7.88
N GLU A 99 -14.96 -4.58 8.98
CA GLU A 99 -16.42 -4.64 9.05
C GLU A 99 -16.94 -3.25 8.74
N SER A 100 -17.73 -3.14 7.70
CA SER A 100 -18.48 -1.92 7.42
C SER A 100 -19.42 -1.69 8.61
N SER A 101 -19.23 -0.59 9.33
CA SER A 101 -20.04 -0.21 10.50
C SER A 101 -21.52 0.03 10.15
N ASP A 102 -21.91 -0.08 8.88
CA ASP A 102 -23.27 0.18 8.36
C ASP A 102 -24.08 -1.11 8.12
N GLY A 103 -23.56 -2.28 8.54
CA GLY A 103 -24.25 -3.55 8.37
C GLY A 103 -24.29 -4.06 6.92
N SER A 104 -23.68 -3.35 5.97
CA SER A 104 -23.50 -3.89 4.62
C SER A 104 -22.32 -4.87 4.66
N ASN A 105 -22.55 -6.13 4.30
CA ASN A 105 -21.55 -7.21 4.26
C ASN A 105 -20.46 -7.00 3.19
N ARG A 106 -20.27 -5.77 2.69
CA ARG A 106 -19.34 -5.46 1.60
C ARG A 106 -18.13 -4.72 2.18
N ALA A 107 -17.05 -5.43 2.31
CA ALA A 107 -15.77 -4.82 2.67
C ALA A 107 -15.44 -3.70 1.68
N LYS A 108 -15.28 -2.46 2.20
CA LYS A 108 -14.87 -1.29 1.41
C LYS A 108 -13.36 -1.10 1.41
N LYS A 109 -12.67 -1.76 2.36
CA LYS A 109 -11.24 -1.65 2.58
C LYS A 109 -10.70 -3.01 3.01
N LEU A 110 -9.63 -3.44 2.35
CA LEU A 110 -8.92 -4.68 2.65
C LEU A 110 -7.42 -4.41 2.74
N THR A 111 -6.75 -5.09 3.66
CA THR A 111 -5.29 -5.08 3.73
C THR A 111 -4.77 -6.49 3.52
N PHE A 112 -3.79 -6.62 2.65
CA PHE A 112 -3.09 -7.86 2.36
C PHE A 112 -1.66 -7.77 2.87
N GLU A 113 -1.15 -8.89 3.39
CA GLU A 113 0.22 -9.02 3.87
C GLU A 113 0.92 -10.11 3.08
N TRP A 114 2.19 -9.88 2.82
CA TRP A 114 3.11 -10.84 2.27
C TRP A 114 4.48 -10.71 2.95
N THR A 115 5.10 -11.85 3.24
CA THR A 115 6.44 -11.93 3.81
C THR A 115 7.27 -12.83 2.91
N PRO A 116 8.40 -12.32 2.35
CA PRO A 116 9.29 -13.14 1.54
C PRO A 116 9.85 -14.32 2.33
N PRO A 117 10.28 -15.38 1.66
CA PRO A 117 10.81 -16.58 2.33
C PRO A 117 12.01 -16.33 3.24
N ASP A 118 12.79 -15.28 2.98
CA ASP A 118 13.93 -14.89 3.81
C ASP A 118 13.54 -14.20 5.14
N GLY A 119 12.28 -13.82 5.29
CA GLY A 119 11.70 -13.21 6.48
C GLY A 119 12.26 -11.83 6.86
N ARG A 120 13.03 -11.18 5.98
CA ARG A 120 13.70 -9.88 6.27
C ARG A 120 12.76 -8.70 6.28
N ALA A 121 11.63 -8.80 5.62
CA ALA A 121 10.63 -7.75 5.57
C ALA A 121 9.22 -8.33 5.55
N THR A 122 8.26 -7.55 5.97
CA THR A 122 6.82 -7.81 5.77
C THR A 122 6.23 -6.63 5.01
N TYR A 123 5.55 -6.93 3.93
CA TYR A 123 4.89 -5.95 3.06
C TYR A 123 3.39 -5.98 3.31
N ARG A 124 2.76 -4.80 3.39
CA ARG A 124 1.31 -4.67 3.49
C ARG A 124 0.82 -3.74 2.42
N VAL A 125 -0.26 -4.15 1.76
CA VAL A 125 -0.96 -3.33 0.77
C VAL A 125 -2.41 -3.19 1.19
N THR A 126 -2.86 -1.95 1.30
CA THR A 126 -4.26 -1.63 1.57
C THR A 126 -4.93 -1.17 0.28
N VAL A 127 -6.06 -1.79 -0.02
CA VAL A 127 -6.88 -1.47 -1.19
C VAL A 127 -8.29 -1.07 -0.74
N GLU A 128 -8.91 -0.13 -1.45
CA GLU A 128 -10.24 0.39 -1.11
C GLU A 128 -11.15 0.46 -2.34
N ARG A 129 -12.46 0.27 -2.12
CA ARG A 129 -13.54 0.58 -3.06
C ARG A 129 -14.20 1.89 -2.66
N PHE A 130 -14.38 2.78 -3.61
CA PHE A 130 -14.97 4.10 -3.37
C PHE A 130 -16.43 4.15 -3.79
N GLU A 131 -17.35 4.52 -2.89
CA GLU A 131 -18.79 4.62 -3.16
C GLU A 131 -19.12 5.59 -4.30
N TRP A 132 -18.32 6.64 -4.48
CA TRP A 132 -18.54 7.60 -5.56
C TRP A 132 -18.31 7.03 -6.97
N LEU A 133 -17.82 5.77 -7.09
CA LEU A 133 -17.73 5.05 -8.35
C LEU A 133 -19.02 4.27 -8.69
N LEU A 134 -19.91 4.04 -7.73
CA LEU A 134 -21.16 3.29 -7.95
C LEU A 134 -21.98 3.78 -9.15
N PRO A 135 -22.16 5.10 -9.37
CA PRO A 135 -22.91 5.58 -10.54
C PRO A 135 -22.27 5.20 -11.88
N ILE A 136 -20.96 4.96 -11.93
CA ILE A 136 -20.23 4.55 -13.14
C ILE A 136 -20.20 3.04 -13.26
N ALA A 137 -20.04 2.32 -12.14
CA ALA A 137 -19.96 0.87 -12.10
C ALA A 137 -21.32 0.19 -12.32
N GLY A 138 -22.40 0.83 -11.89
CA GLY A 138 -23.77 0.29 -11.93
C GLY A 138 -24.07 -0.72 -10.82
N ASP A 139 -23.06 -1.44 -10.34
CA ASP A 139 -23.15 -2.44 -9.27
C ASP A 139 -21.95 -2.29 -8.31
N ALA A 140 -22.18 -2.55 -7.01
CA ALA A 140 -21.15 -2.49 -6.00
C ALA A 140 -20.05 -3.55 -6.20
N GLU A 141 -20.37 -4.72 -6.71
CA GLU A 141 -19.39 -5.76 -7.03
C GLU A 141 -18.54 -5.42 -8.26
N ALA A 142 -19.06 -4.55 -9.14
CA ALA A 142 -18.37 -4.05 -10.32
C ALA A 142 -17.43 -2.86 -10.02
N VAL A 143 -17.47 -2.31 -8.79
CA VAL A 143 -16.56 -1.23 -8.38
C VAL A 143 -15.12 -1.74 -8.30
N VAL A 144 -14.19 -1.03 -8.95
CA VAL A 144 -12.76 -1.36 -8.93
C VAL A 144 -12.14 -1.15 -7.54
N TRP A 145 -11.15 -1.98 -7.23
CA TRP A 145 -10.27 -1.79 -6.08
C TRP A 145 -9.11 -0.87 -6.46
N VAL A 146 -8.69 -0.04 -5.51
CA VAL A 146 -7.60 0.95 -5.70
C VAL A 146 -6.64 0.85 -4.53
N PRO A 147 -5.32 0.71 -4.77
CA PRO A 147 -4.33 0.76 -3.71
C PRO A 147 -4.29 2.17 -3.08
N THR A 148 -4.46 2.23 -1.75
CA THR A 148 -4.50 3.50 -1.00
C THR A 148 -3.35 3.67 -0.03
N ALA A 149 -2.75 2.57 0.44
CA ALA A 149 -1.58 2.62 1.30
C ALA A 149 -0.69 1.40 1.12
N THR A 150 0.61 1.61 1.34
CA THR A 150 1.61 0.54 1.43
C THR A 150 2.43 0.70 2.70
N GLU A 151 2.83 -0.42 3.30
CA GLU A 151 3.69 -0.45 4.48
C GLU A 151 4.75 -1.53 4.29
N ILE A 152 5.98 -1.21 4.65
CA ILE A 152 7.10 -2.15 4.68
C ILE A 152 7.67 -2.16 6.09
N GLN A 153 7.67 -3.31 6.73
CA GLN A 153 8.27 -3.52 8.04
C GLN A 153 9.53 -4.36 7.87
N ILE A 154 10.68 -3.76 8.15
CA ILE A 154 12.00 -4.42 8.06
C ILE A 154 12.30 -5.10 9.39
N HIS A 155 12.66 -6.37 9.33
CA HIS A 155 13.07 -7.17 10.48
C HIS A 155 14.61 -7.20 10.55
N LYS A 156 15.19 -6.76 11.69
CA LYS A 156 16.64 -6.77 11.96
C LYS A 156 17.00 -7.92 12.88
#